data_a86a163ed9db3b17fafdcf2ef89ee683
#
_entry.id   a86a163ed9db3b17fafdcf2ef89ee683
#
_cell.length_a   1.000
_cell.length_b   1.000
_cell.length_c   1.000
_cell.angle_alpha   90.00
_cell.angle_beta   90.00
_cell.angle_gamma   90.00
#
_symmetry.space_group_name_H-M   'P 1'
#
loop_
_entity.id
_entity.type
_entity.pdbx_description
1 polymer ?
#
loop_
_entity_poly.entity_id
_entity_poly.type
_entity_poly.pdbx_seq_one_letter_code
_entity_poly.pdbx_strand_id
1 'polypeptide(L)'
;TTKTATEAAQALGYMSLAGWNVNDSISALEPVLRLSEATSMDLATCSDLVTDSMSALGLGVDDLTNYLNVAVQANNKSNTTAQALMEAMIGCGGAAKSAGMDYKQTAAALGILANNGIKGAEAGTALNSMLVRMTTKDVAQKAFKELGVSIYDSSGAMRNMQDILVELNGAMSGLSQEQKNNYMAAIAGTNYYTQFGYLLEGVAEGADGAASTWTQLTEAFENSDGALDAMANTMTDTLPGAMAIFGSAVDDAKIRLCEVFAPLAKDAIKGVADVIPSITDRAVGVAQSFYNTVVPAAENFAKKGNGAFTRRSQLLTKFARKPRTHLFFYVIRESRPSRISRRKLKKTSQRSTK
;
A
#
# COMPACT_ATOMS: atom_id res chain seq x y z
N THR A 1 4.28 12.04 -12.40
CA THR A 1 4.36 10.82 -11.58
C THR A 1 5.80 10.35 -11.42
N THR A 2 6.10 9.68 -10.33
CA THR A 2 7.39 9.03 -10.06
C THR A 2 7.49 7.64 -10.70
N LYS A 3 6.42 7.15 -11.31
CA LYS A 3 6.31 5.79 -11.85
C LYS A 3 6.45 5.77 -13.36
N THR A 4 6.98 4.68 -13.87
CA THR A 4 7.19 4.44 -15.30
C THR A 4 5.95 3.89 -15.98
N ALA A 5 5.86 4.02 -17.31
CA ALA A 5 4.78 3.42 -18.09
C ALA A 5 4.73 1.89 -17.95
N THR A 6 5.88 1.24 -17.75
CA THR A 6 5.96 -0.22 -17.51
C THR A 6 5.32 -0.61 -16.18
N GLU A 7 5.61 0.13 -15.10
CA GLU A 7 4.99 -0.10 -13.79
C GLU A 7 3.47 0.15 -13.86
N ALA A 8 3.03 1.22 -14.56
CA ALA A 8 1.61 1.50 -14.77
C ALA A 8 0.90 0.36 -15.53
N ALA A 9 1.52 -0.19 -16.56
CA ALA A 9 0.98 -1.33 -17.29
C ALA A 9 0.89 -2.60 -16.41
N GLN A 10 1.86 -2.83 -15.53
CA GLN A 10 1.80 -3.92 -14.57
C GLN A 10 0.67 -3.73 -13.56
N ALA A 11 0.46 -2.51 -13.05
CA ALA A 11 -0.64 -2.19 -12.14
C ALA A 11 -2.01 -2.48 -12.78
N LEU A 12 -2.22 -2.08 -14.04
CA LEU A 12 -3.43 -2.41 -14.80
C LEU A 12 -3.60 -3.93 -14.94
N GLY A 13 -2.50 -4.68 -15.09
CA GLY A 13 -2.53 -6.14 -15.12
C GLY A 13 -3.05 -6.73 -13.81
N TYR A 14 -2.61 -6.25 -12.64
CA TYR A 14 -3.11 -6.68 -11.34
C TYR A 14 -4.60 -6.35 -11.15
N MET A 15 -5.03 -5.14 -11.51
CA MET A 15 -6.44 -4.76 -11.45
C MET A 15 -7.32 -5.66 -12.33
N SER A 16 -6.83 -6.02 -13.52
CA SER A 16 -7.51 -6.96 -14.41
C SER A 16 -7.60 -8.37 -13.82
N LEU A 17 -6.55 -8.86 -13.15
CA LEU A 17 -6.56 -10.16 -12.45
C LEU A 17 -7.55 -10.17 -11.29
N ALA A 18 -7.74 -9.03 -10.61
CA ALA A 18 -8.75 -8.84 -9.59
C ALA A 18 -10.20 -8.76 -10.15
N GLY A 19 -10.36 -8.85 -11.47
CA GLY A 19 -11.66 -8.84 -12.14
C GLY A 19 -12.21 -7.44 -12.44
N TRP A 20 -11.42 -6.39 -12.32
CA TRP A 20 -11.83 -5.04 -12.68
C TRP A 20 -11.89 -4.90 -14.20
N ASN A 21 -12.93 -4.23 -14.70
CA ASN A 21 -13.02 -3.95 -16.13
C ASN A 21 -12.03 -2.85 -16.54
N VAL A 22 -11.87 -2.64 -17.84
CA VAL A 22 -10.88 -1.69 -18.40
C VAL A 22 -11.13 -0.26 -17.93
N ASN A 23 -12.39 0.17 -17.88
CA ASN A 23 -12.72 1.55 -17.46
C ASN A 23 -12.42 1.75 -15.97
N ASP A 24 -12.78 0.80 -15.12
CA ASP A 24 -12.49 0.82 -13.69
C ASP A 24 -10.99 0.83 -13.43
N SER A 25 -10.24 -0.01 -14.14
CA SER A 25 -8.78 -0.08 -14.03
C SER A 25 -8.11 1.24 -14.45
N ILE A 26 -8.57 1.87 -15.52
CA ILE A 26 -8.05 3.17 -15.98
C ILE A 26 -8.38 4.27 -14.96
N SER A 27 -9.61 4.30 -14.43
CA SER A 27 -10.04 5.28 -13.43
C SER A 27 -9.29 5.13 -12.11
N ALA A 28 -8.95 3.90 -11.75
CA ALA A 28 -8.22 3.57 -10.53
C ALA A 28 -6.71 3.82 -10.62
N LEU A 29 -6.15 3.89 -11.83
CA LEU A 29 -4.71 3.95 -12.02
C LEU A 29 -4.09 5.19 -11.34
N GLU A 30 -4.69 6.37 -11.51
CA GLU A 30 -4.17 7.60 -10.91
C GLU A 30 -4.21 7.57 -9.38
N PRO A 31 -5.33 7.25 -8.69
CA PRO A 31 -5.34 7.12 -7.24
C PRO A 31 -4.33 6.09 -6.70
N VAL A 32 -4.14 4.95 -7.38
CA VAL A 32 -3.19 3.92 -6.96
C VAL A 32 -1.73 4.36 -7.20
N LEU A 33 -1.46 5.10 -8.28
CA LEU A 33 -0.16 5.77 -8.48
C LEU A 33 0.13 6.75 -7.34
N ARG A 34 -0.85 7.58 -6.97
CA ARG A 34 -0.74 8.53 -5.86
C ARG A 34 -0.49 7.82 -4.53
N LEU A 35 -1.15 6.68 -4.28
CA LEU A 35 -0.88 5.87 -3.10
C LEU A 35 0.57 5.38 -3.07
N SER A 36 1.08 4.88 -4.18
CA SER A 36 2.46 4.44 -4.30
C SER A 36 3.45 5.59 -4.05
N GLU A 37 3.14 6.80 -4.53
CA GLU A 37 3.93 8.01 -4.26
C GLU A 37 3.87 8.42 -2.77
N ALA A 38 2.68 8.42 -2.18
CA ALA A 38 2.45 8.80 -0.79
C ALA A 38 3.13 7.86 0.21
N THR A 39 3.20 6.57 -0.09
CA THR A 39 3.65 5.52 0.83
C THR A 39 5.02 4.97 0.51
N SER A 40 5.59 5.31 -0.65
CA SER A 40 6.82 4.71 -1.21
C SER A 40 6.74 3.19 -1.44
N MET A 41 5.54 2.60 -1.44
CA MET A 41 5.34 1.22 -1.86
C MET A 41 5.56 1.09 -3.38
N ASP A 42 5.98 -0.09 -3.83
CA ASP A 42 5.96 -0.37 -5.26
C ASP A 42 4.52 -0.45 -5.79
N LEU A 43 4.35 -0.11 -7.07
CA LEU A 43 3.03 0.06 -7.65
C LEU A 43 2.27 -1.28 -7.77
N ALA A 44 2.98 -2.39 -7.97
CA ALA A 44 2.38 -3.72 -8.04
C ALA A 44 1.79 -4.12 -6.68
N THR A 45 2.55 -3.95 -5.59
CA THR A 45 2.08 -4.16 -4.21
C THR A 45 0.90 -3.24 -3.87
N CYS A 46 0.95 -1.95 -4.27
CA CYS A 46 -0.19 -1.05 -4.09
C CYS A 46 -1.45 -1.58 -4.78
N SER A 47 -1.33 -1.99 -6.04
CA SER A 47 -2.47 -2.47 -6.82
C SER A 47 -3.09 -3.73 -6.22
N ASP A 48 -2.27 -4.68 -5.80
CA ASP A 48 -2.67 -5.93 -5.17
C ASP A 48 -3.41 -5.67 -3.85
N LEU A 49 -2.80 -4.90 -2.94
CA LEU A 49 -3.40 -4.56 -1.65
C LEU A 49 -4.70 -3.77 -1.77
N VAL A 50 -4.77 -2.84 -2.73
CA VAL A 50 -5.98 -2.04 -2.96
C VAL A 50 -7.11 -2.93 -3.46
N THR A 51 -6.86 -3.75 -4.48
CA THR A 51 -7.89 -4.63 -5.05
C THR A 51 -8.38 -5.65 -4.03
N ASP A 52 -7.49 -6.27 -3.27
CA ASP A 52 -7.81 -7.29 -2.28
C ASP A 52 -8.56 -6.70 -1.08
N SER A 53 -8.11 -5.57 -0.53
CA SER A 53 -8.75 -4.95 0.62
C SER A 53 -10.14 -4.38 0.28
N MET A 54 -10.28 -3.75 -0.88
CA MET A 54 -11.58 -3.27 -1.37
C MET A 54 -12.55 -4.43 -1.61
N SER A 55 -12.08 -5.52 -2.21
CA SER A 55 -12.86 -6.73 -2.41
C SER A 55 -13.33 -7.32 -1.07
N ALA A 56 -12.43 -7.44 -0.09
CA ALA A 56 -12.77 -7.94 1.25
C ALA A 56 -13.84 -7.08 1.94
N LEU A 57 -13.78 -5.76 1.79
CA LEU A 57 -14.75 -4.81 2.33
C LEU A 57 -16.04 -4.72 1.48
N GLY A 58 -16.01 -5.21 0.25
CA GLY A 58 -17.11 -5.12 -0.72
C GLY A 58 -17.31 -3.70 -1.26
N LEU A 59 -16.21 -2.95 -1.43
CA LEU A 59 -16.18 -1.61 -1.99
C LEU A 59 -16.09 -1.66 -3.51
N GLY A 60 -16.71 -0.69 -4.18
CA GLY A 60 -16.58 -0.45 -5.61
C GLY A 60 -15.49 0.57 -5.94
N VAL A 61 -15.20 0.73 -7.24
CA VAL A 61 -14.19 1.71 -7.72
C VAL A 61 -14.58 3.14 -7.37
N ASP A 62 -15.88 3.44 -7.27
CA ASP A 62 -16.39 4.75 -6.85
C ASP A 62 -15.97 5.12 -5.42
N ASP A 63 -15.71 4.13 -4.56
CA ASP A 63 -15.26 4.33 -3.19
C ASP A 63 -13.73 4.50 -3.08
N LEU A 64 -12.97 4.20 -4.15
CA LEU A 64 -11.52 4.04 -4.13
C LEU A 64 -10.81 5.25 -3.53
N THR A 65 -11.03 6.43 -4.05
CA THR A 65 -10.31 7.64 -3.60
C THR A 65 -10.58 7.93 -2.13
N ASN A 66 -11.84 7.79 -1.68
CA ASN A 66 -12.21 7.99 -0.27
C ASN A 66 -11.57 6.94 0.63
N TYR A 67 -11.55 5.68 0.18
CA TYR A 67 -10.90 4.59 0.89
C TYR A 67 -9.38 4.82 1.04
N LEU A 68 -8.71 5.25 -0.02
CA LEU A 68 -7.28 5.55 0.00
C LEU A 68 -6.95 6.77 0.86
N ASN A 69 -7.80 7.79 0.87
CA ASN A 69 -7.69 8.92 1.79
C ASN A 69 -7.71 8.45 3.26
N VAL A 70 -8.64 7.55 3.62
CA VAL A 70 -8.70 6.95 4.96
C VAL A 70 -7.45 6.13 5.26
N ALA A 71 -6.96 5.33 4.32
CA ALA A 71 -5.76 4.52 4.52
C ALA A 71 -4.51 5.37 4.81
N VAL A 72 -4.35 6.47 4.06
CA VAL A 72 -3.26 7.43 4.28
C VAL A 72 -3.47 8.22 5.57
N GLN A 73 -4.69 8.63 5.87
CA GLN A 73 -5.00 9.34 7.11
C GLN A 73 -4.74 8.48 8.36
N ALA A 74 -5.00 7.17 8.28
CA ALA A 74 -4.68 6.23 9.36
C ALA A 74 -3.17 6.18 9.65
N ASN A 75 -2.33 6.26 8.62
CA ASN A 75 -0.88 6.39 8.78
C ASN A 75 -0.47 7.67 9.55
N ASN A 76 -1.26 8.73 9.44
CA ASN A 76 -0.99 10.01 10.11
C ASN A 76 -1.58 10.09 11.52
N LYS A 77 -2.63 9.32 11.82
CA LYS A 77 -3.44 9.44 13.05
C LYS A 77 -3.31 8.26 14.01
N SER A 78 -2.71 7.16 13.57
CA SER A 78 -2.48 5.97 14.39
C SER A 78 -1.11 5.36 14.11
N ASN A 79 -0.65 4.48 14.99
CA ASN A 79 0.66 3.83 14.88
C ASN A 79 0.63 2.68 13.86
N THR A 80 0.18 2.98 12.64
CA THR A 80 0.12 2.01 11.52
C THR A 80 0.72 2.61 10.24
N THR A 81 0.77 1.82 9.18
CA THR A 81 1.03 2.29 7.82
C THR A 81 -0.18 1.98 6.95
N ALA A 82 -0.36 2.68 5.83
CA ALA A 82 -1.43 2.37 4.89
C ALA A 82 -1.36 0.91 4.42
N GLN A 83 -0.15 0.38 4.19
CA GLN A 83 0.06 -1.03 3.88
C GLN A 83 -0.48 -1.95 4.98
N ALA A 84 -0.03 -1.76 6.21
CA ALA A 84 -0.44 -2.61 7.33
C ALA A 84 -1.95 -2.51 7.61
N LEU A 85 -2.55 -1.33 7.38
CA LEU A 85 -4.00 -1.18 7.48
C LEU A 85 -4.74 -2.00 6.41
N MET A 86 -4.31 -1.92 5.15
CA MET A 86 -4.92 -2.70 4.06
C MET A 86 -4.75 -4.20 4.26
N GLU A 87 -3.56 -4.67 4.70
CA GLU A 87 -3.33 -6.07 5.09
C GLU A 87 -4.30 -6.52 6.21
N ALA A 88 -4.55 -5.66 7.20
CA ALA A 88 -5.52 -5.95 8.26
C ALA A 88 -6.95 -6.02 7.71
N MET A 89 -7.33 -5.09 6.82
CA MET A 89 -8.66 -5.05 6.21
C MET A 89 -8.93 -6.27 5.33
N ILE A 90 -7.93 -6.80 4.62
CA ILE A 90 -8.05 -8.08 3.91
C ILE A 90 -8.46 -9.20 4.88
N GLY A 91 -7.86 -9.23 6.06
CA GLY A 91 -8.11 -10.27 7.08
C GLY A 91 -9.46 -10.16 7.78
N CYS A 92 -10.05 -8.97 7.93
CA CYS A 92 -11.27 -8.76 8.69
C CYS A 92 -12.44 -8.19 7.89
N GLY A 93 -12.24 -7.74 6.65
CA GLY A 93 -13.24 -6.98 5.89
C GLY A 93 -14.60 -7.68 5.77
N GLY A 94 -14.60 -8.97 5.47
CA GLY A 94 -15.83 -9.75 5.39
C GLY A 94 -16.60 -9.83 6.71
N ALA A 95 -15.91 -10.01 7.84
CA ALA A 95 -16.53 -10.01 9.17
C ALA A 95 -17.00 -8.61 9.58
N ALA A 96 -16.23 -7.58 9.29
CA ALA A 96 -16.58 -6.19 9.55
C ALA A 96 -17.85 -5.80 8.78
N LYS A 97 -17.90 -6.11 7.48
CA LYS A 97 -19.09 -5.92 6.66
C LYS A 97 -20.30 -6.66 7.21
N SER A 98 -20.14 -7.92 7.61
CA SER A 98 -21.22 -8.73 8.20
C SER A 98 -21.67 -8.19 9.55
N ALA A 99 -20.79 -7.50 10.27
CA ALA A 99 -21.07 -6.81 11.53
C ALA A 99 -21.59 -5.37 11.31
N GLY A 100 -21.93 -4.97 10.08
CA GLY A 100 -22.47 -3.66 9.79
C GLY A 100 -21.47 -2.50 9.94
N MET A 101 -20.17 -2.80 10.05
CA MET A 101 -19.11 -1.80 10.11
C MET A 101 -18.73 -1.36 8.69
N ASP A 102 -18.69 -0.07 8.47
CA ASP A 102 -18.08 0.49 7.27
C ASP A 102 -16.53 0.48 7.36
N TYR A 103 -15.86 0.86 6.27
CA TYR A 103 -14.39 0.85 6.22
C TYR A 103 -13.75 1.89 7.16
N LYS A 104 -14.42 3.01 7.49
CA LYS A 104 -13.92 4.03 8.42
C LYS A 104 -13.97 3.54 9.86
N GLN A 105 -15.07 2.93 10.26
CA GLN A 105 -15.22 2.28 11.58
C GLN A 105 -14.22 1.11 11.72
N THR A 106 -14.06 0.34 10.66
CA THR A 106 -13.07 -0.75 10.61
C THR A 106 -11.65 -0.21 10.77
N ALA A 107 -11.32 0.88 10.07
CA ALA A 107 -10.04 1.58 10.21
C ALA A 107 -9.83 2.12 11.63
N ALA A 108 -10.87 2.66 12.28
CA ALA A 108 -10.78 3.15 13.67
C ALA A 108 -10.47 2.01 14.65
N ALA A 109 -11.16 0.88 14.55
CA ALA A 109 -10.88 -0.30 15.36
C ALA A 109 -9.43 -0.81 15.16
N LEU A 110 -9.00 -0.93 13.89
CA LEU A 110 -7.64 -1.34 13.55
C LEU A 110 -6.59 -0.31 14.01
N GLY A 111 -6.91 0.98 13.94
CA GLY A 111 -6.05 2.07 14.45
C GLY A 111 -5.85 1.99 15.96
N ILE A 112 -6.89 1.66 16.72
CA ILE A 112 -6.80 1.43 18.17
C ILE A 112 -5.89 0.23 18.45
N LEU A 113 -6.07 -0.88 17.75
CA LEU A 113 -5.20 -2.06 17.88
C LEU A 113 -3.75 -1.70 17.54
N ALA A 114 -3.53 -0.93 16.48
CA ALA A 114 -2.21 -0.50 16.05
C ALA A 114 -1.51 0.41 17.07
N ASN A 115 -2.24 1.29 17.74
CA ASN A 115 -1.71 2.12 18.83
C ASN A 115 -1.21 1.28 20.00
N ASN A 116 -1.78 0.08 20.17
CA ASN A 116 -1.37 -0.92 21.16
C ASN A 116 -0.39 -1.98 20.60
N GLY A 117 0.21 -1.73 19.44
CA GLY A 117 1.26 -2.55 18.84
C GLY A 117 0.78 -3.71 17.96
N ILE A 118 -0.54 -3.91 17.80
CA ILE A 118 -1.12 -4.99 16.99
C ILE A 118 -1.45 -4.43 15.59
N LYS A 119 -0.74 -4.88 14.56
CA LYS A 119 -0.77 -4.30 13.20
C LYS A 119 -0.90 -5.34 12.10
N GLY A 120 -1.24 -4.89 10.89
CA GLY A 120 -1.25 -5.74 9.70
C GLY A 120 -2.16 -6.95 9.84
N ALA A 121 -1.76 -8.07 9.28
CA ALA A 121 -2.52 -9.31 9.28
C ALA A 121 -2.90 -9.81 10.69
N GLU A 122 -2.08 -9.53 11.71
CA GLU A 122 -2.39 -9.88 13.10
C GLU A 122 -3.61 -9.12 13.62
N ALA A 123 -3.66 -7.80 13.38
CA ALA A 123 -4.80 -6.97 13.76
C ALA A 123 -6.08 -7.41 13.03
N GLY A 124 -5.97 -7.69 11.73
CA GLY A 124 -7.08 -8.20 10.92
C GLY A 124 -7.62 -9.52 11.45
N THR A 125 -6.72 -10.46 11.75
CA THR A 125 -7.09 -11.78 12.31
C THR A 125 -7.76 -11.62 13.68
N ALA A 126 -7.24 -10.77 14.55
CA ALA A 126 -7.82 -10.50 15.86
C ALA A 126 -9.22 -9.92 15.74
N LEU A 127 -9.40 -8.86 14.94
CA LEU A 127 -10.70 -8.22 14.75
C LEU A 127 -11.71 -9.16 14.10
N ASN A 128 -11.32 -9.90 13.05
CA ASN A 128 -12.17 -10.93 12.44
C ASN A 128 -12.66 -11.95 13.45
N SER A 129 -11.75 -12.49 14.26
CA SER A 129 -12.08 -13.51 15.26
C SER A 129 -13.03 -12.99 16.33
N MET A 130 -12.81 -11.75 16.78
CA MET A 130 -13.72 -11.09 17.74
C MET A 130 -15.10 -10.88 17.16
N LEU A 131 -15.23 -10.32 15.97
CA LEU A 131 -16.51 -10.05 15.30
C LEU A 131 -17.30 -11.32 15.03
N VAL A 132 -16.65 -12.35 14.47
CA VAL A 132 -17.29 -13.65 14.23
C VAL A 132 -17.76 -14.27 15.55
N ARG A 133 -16.95 -14.19 16.60
CA ARG A 133 -17.29 -14.77 17.89
C ARG A 133 -18.46 -14.04 18.55
N MET A 134 -18.47 -12.72 18.53
CA MET A 134 -19.58 -11.90 19.06
C MET A 134 -20.92 -12.26 18.44
N THR A 135 -20.94 -12.56 17.14
CA THR A 135 -22.16 -12.80 16.38
C THR A 135 -22.61 -14.27 16.35
N THR A 136 -21.68 -15.25 16.54
CA THR A 136 -21.98 -16.67 16.28
C THR A 136 -21.86 -17.59 17.49
N LYS A 137 -21.25 -17.15 18.60
CA LYS A 137 -21.00 -18.05 19.74
C LYS A 137 -21.97 -17.82 20.88
N ASP A 138 -22.64 -18.90 21.31
CA ASP A 138 -23.61 -18.89 22.42
C ASP A 138 -23.01 -18.30 23.71
N VAL A 139 -21.73 -18.60 23.99
CA VAL A 139 -21.06 -18.10 25.18
C VAL A 139 -20.90 -16.57 25.13
N ALA A 140 -20.66 -15.99 23.97
CA ALA A 140 -20.60 -14.54 23.78
C ALA A 140 -22.00 -13.92 23.89
N GLN A 141 -23.00 -14.51 23.24
CA GLN A 141 -24.39 -14.07 23.31
C GLN A 141 -24.91 -14.09 24.76
N LYS A 142 -24.56 -15.12 25.53
CA LYS A 142 -24.90 -15.21 26.96
C LYS A 142 -24.24 -14.10 27.75
N ALA A 143 -22.95 -13.84 27.52
CA ALA A 143 -22.22 -12.74 28.17
C ALA A 143 -22.85 -11.37 27.88
N PHE A 144 -23.21 -11.08 26.63
CA PHE A 144 -23.94 -9.85 26.25
C PHE A 144 -25.26 -9.73 27.01
N LYS A 145 -26.05 -10.83 27.08
CA LYS A 145 -27.32 -10.86 27.80
C LYS A 145 -27.15 -10.60 29.30
N GLU A 146 -26.14 -11.21 29.93
CA GLU A 146 -25.83 -11.02 31.34
C GLU A 146 -25.42 -9.60 31.67
N LEU A 147 -24.72 -8.95 30.75
CA LEU A 147 -24.29 -7.52 30.84
C LEU A 147 -25.43 -6.55 30.46
N GLY A 148 -26.57 -7.08 29.98
CA GLY A 148 -27.71 -6.23 29.55
C GLY A 148 -27.47 -5.46 28.25
N VAL A 149 -26.50 -5.87 27.44
CA VAL A 149 -26.15 -5.22 26.16
C VAL A 149 -26.71 -6.02 25.00
N SER A 150 -27.39 -5.37 24.07
CA SER A 150 -27.86 -5.98 22.82
C SER A 150 -26.93 -5.63 21.68
N ILE A 151 -26.52 -6.63 20.88
CA ILE A 151 -25.76 -6.41 19.66
C ILE A 151 -26.65 -6.21 18.43
N TYR A 152 -27.94 -6.52 18.54
CA TYR A 152 -28.92 -6.34 17.47
C TYR A 152 -30.01 -5.34 17.88
N ASP A 153 -30.52 -4.62 16.92
CA ASP A 153 -31.67 -3.75 17.06
C ASP A 153 -32.99 -4.53 16.96
N SER A 154 -34.13 -3.82 17.03
CA SER A 154 -35.47 -4.42 16.95
C SER A 154 -35.79 -5.01 15.57
N SER A 155 -35.05 -4.66 14.52
CA SER A 155 -35.19 -5.23 13.17
C SER A 155 -34.35 -6.49 12.97
N GLY A 156 -33.46 -6.81 13.91
CA GLY A 156 -32.48 -7.88 13.81
C GLY A 156 -31.18 -7.48 13.07
N ALA A 157 -31.03 -6.21 12.72
CA ALA A 157 -29.78 -5.68 12.17
C ALA A 157 -28.77 -5.44 13.29
N MET A 158 -27.48 -5.60 12.99
CA MET A 158 -26.43 -5.30 13.95
C MET A 158 -26.37 -3.80 14.23
N ARG A 159 -26.28 -3.43 15.50
CA ARG A 159 -26.16 -2.07 15.97
C ARG A 159 -24.77 -1.52 15.67
N ASN A 160 -24.64 -0.18 15.74
CA ASN A 160 -23.33 0.46 15.58
C ASN A 160 -22.32 -0.13 16.58
N MET A 161 -21.14 -0.49 16.09
CA MET A 161 -20.12 -1.18 16.90
C MET A 161 -19.59 -0.29 18.02
N GLN A 162 -19.45 1.01 17.79
CA GLN A 162 -19.01 1.95 18.82
C GLN A 162 -20.01 1.98 19.97
N ASP A 163 -21.31 2.05 19.69
CA ASP A 163 -22.36 2.07 20.70
C ASP A 163 -22.36 0.79 21.55
N ILE A 164 -22.21 -0.36 20.89
CA ILE A 164 -22.09 -1.67 21.58
C ILE A 164 -20.88 -1.67 22.53
N LEU A 165 -19.72 -1.20 22.07
CA LEU A 165 -18.50 -1.18 22.88
C LEU A 165 -18.63 -0.17 24.03
N VAL A 166 -19.24 1.00 23.83
CA VAL A 166 -19.50 2.00 24.88
C VAL A 166 -20.42 1.42 25.97
N GLU A 167 -21.53 0.78 25.57
CA GLU A 167 -22.43 0.13 26.52
C GLU A 167 -21.76 -1.01 27.28
N LEU A 168 -20.95 -1.82 26.60
CA LEU A 168 -20.17 -2.88 27.25
C LEU A 168 -19.18 -2.32 28.25
N ASN A 169 -18.46 -1.27 27.90
CA ASN A 169 -17.50 -0.63 28.80
C ASN A 169 -18.21 -0.09 30.04
N GLY A 170 -19.38 0.56 29.86
CA GLY A 170 -20.23 1.03 30.95
C GLY A 170 -20.73 -0.10 31.84
N ALA A 171 -21.26 -1.18 31.24
CA ALA A 171 -21.77 -2.34 31.98
C ALA A 171 -20.67 -3.07 32.79
N MET A 172 -19.45 -3.03 32.31
CA MET A 172 -18.31 -3.64 33.00
C MET A 172 -17.61 -2.71 34.00
N SER A 173 -17.97 -1.42 34.08
CA SER A 173 -17.23 -0.43 34.89
C SER A 173 -17.15 -0.78 36.37
N GLY A 174 -18.23 -1.33 36.95
CA GLY A 174 -18.33 -1.73 38.35
C GLY A 174 -17.83 -3.13 38.69
N LEU A 175 -17.37 -3.91 37.70
CA LEU A 175 -16.91 -5.26 37.89
C LEU A 175 -15.46 -5.35 38.38
N SER A 176 -15.15 -6.46 39.10
CA SER A 176 -13.75 -6.77 39.44
C SER A 176 -12.95 -7.10 38.17
N GLN A 177 -11.62 -6.97 38.23
CA GLN A 177 -10.74 -7.30 37.09
C GLN A 177 -10.92 -8.76 36.63
N GLU A 178 -11.11 -9.68 37.53
CA GLU A 178 -11.39 -11.08 37.21
C GLU A 178 -12.67 -11.22 36.39
N GLN A 179 -13.75 -10.58 36.84
CA GLN A 179 -15.03 -10.59 36.13
C GLN A 179 -14.92 -9.97 34.76
N LYS A 180 -14.24 -8.81 34.64
CA LYS A 180 -13.96 -8.16 33.33
C LYS A 180 -13.23 -9.11 32.39
N ASN A 181 -12.14 -9.74 32.86
CA ASN A 181 -11.36 -10.68 32.04
C ASN A 181 -12.23 -11.88 31.61
N ASN A 182 -13.07 -12.40 32.48
CA ASN A 182 -13.95 -13.50 32.15
C ASN A 182 -14.98 -13.12 31.08
N TYR A 183 -15.61 -11.96 31.16
CA TYR A 183 -16.54 -11.47 30.13
C TYR A 183 -15.83 -11.16 28.82
N MET A 184 -14.68 -10.50 28.86
CA MET A 184 -13.89 -10.26 27.64
C MET A 184 -13.47 -11.57 26.98
N ALA A 185 -13.04 -12.57 27.74
CA ALA A 185 -12.70 -13.89 27.21
C ALA A 185 -13.92 -14.66 26.67
N ALA A 186 -15.09 -14.51 27.28
CA ALA A 186 -16.34 -15.08 26.78
C ALA A 186 -16.73 -14.46 25.43
N ILE A 187 -16.63 -13.13 25.30
CA ILE A 187 -17.01 -12.38 24.12
C ILE A 187 -15.98 -12.53 22.99
N ALA A 188 -14.72 -12.22 23.24
CA ALA A 188 -13.66 -12.17 22.22
C ALA A 188 -12.88 -13.48 22.08
N GLY A 189 -12.95 -14.37 23.06
CA GLY A 189 -12.13 -15.58 23.15
C GLY A 189 -10.84 -15.36 23.95
N THR A 190 -10.32 -16.43 24.50
CA THR A 190 -9.12 -16.42 25.35
C THR A 190 -7.86 -15.93 24.62
N ASN A 191 -7.83 -16.04 23.29
CA ASN A 191 -6.67 -15.59 22.49
C ASN A 191 -6.68 -14.09 22.21
N TYR A 192 -7.85 -13.44 22.26
CA TYR A 192 -8.02 -12.05 21.82
C TYR A 192 -8.70 -11.16 22.88
N TYR A 193 -8.87 -11.63 24.12
CA TYR A 193 -9.51 -10.82 25.15
C TYR A 193 -8.73 -9.54 25.49
N THR A 194 -7.41 -9.59 25.39
CA THR A 194 -6.57 -8.41 25.60
C THR A 194 -6.78 -7.36 24.49
N GLN A 195 -6.81 -7.82 23.23
CA GLN A 195 -7.07 -6.93 22.07
C GLN A 195 -8.48 -6.35 22.15
N PHE A 196 -9.44 -7.12 22.63
CA PHE A 196 -10.79 -6.63 22.89
C PHE A 196 -10.82 -5.57 24.02
N GLY A 197 -10.01 -5.76 25.04
CA GLY A 197 -9.79 -4.75 26.10
C GLY A 197 -9.31 -3.42 25.52
N TYR A 198 -8.37 -3.42 24.56
CA TYR A 198 -7.93 -2.20 23.87
C TYR A 198 -9.05 -1.50 23.11
N LEU A 199 -9.95 -2.25 22.49
CA LEU A 199 -11.12 -1.65 21.84
C LEU A 199 -12.08 -1.01 22.85
N LEU A 200 -12.30 -1.64 24.01
CA LEU A 200 -13.11 -1.08 25.09
C LEU A 200 -12.48 0.18 25.71
N GLU A 201 -11.16 0.18 25.91
CA GLU A 201 -10.43 1.36 26.32
C GLU A 201 -10.49 2.47 25.25
N GLY A 202 -10.43 2.09 23.97
CA GLY A 202 -10.49 3.01 22.85
C GLY A 202 -11.81 3.76 22.70
N VAL A 203 -12.92 3.23 23.20
CA VAL A 203 -14.23 3.90 23.19
C VAL A 203 -14.51 4.66 24.51
N ALA A 204 -13.68 4.50 25.53
CA ALA A 204 -13.82 5.25 26.77
C ALA A 204 -13.51 6.73 26.56
N GLU A 205 -14.34 7.60 27.12
CA GLU A 205 -14.03 9.02 27.17
C GLU A 205 -12.77 9.25 28.00
N GLY A 206 -11.95 10.19 27.56
CA GLY A 206 -10.76 10.59 28.28
C GLY A 206 -11.08 11.36 29.56
N ALA A 207 -10.05 11.63 30.38
CA ALA A 207 -10.18 12.51 31.51
C ALA A 207 -10.69 13.88 31.07
N ASP A 208 -11.48 14.52 31.92
CA ASP A 208 -12.09 15.85 31.66
C ASP A 208 -13.06 15.91 30.44
N GLY A 209 -13.61 14.76 30.02
CA GLY A 209 -14.60 14.68 28.92
C GLY A 209 -13.96 14.78 27.53
N ALA A 210 -12.69 14.48 27.41
CA ALA A 210 -12.04 14.39 26.11
C ALA A 210 -12.66 13.26 25.26
N ALA A 211 -12.82 13.51 23.94
CA ALA A 211 -13.35 12.52 23.01
C ALA A 211 -12.52 11.22 23.06
N SER A 212 -13.21 10.08 22.98
CA SER A 212 -12.56 8.76 22.92
C SER A 212 -11.64 8.64 21.71
N THR A 213 -10.65 7.75 21.80
CA THR A 213 -9.75 7.46 20.65
C THR A 213 -10.54 7.01 19.43
N TRP A 214 -11.61 6.23 19.64
CA TRP A 214 -12.49 5.82 18.55
C TRP A 214 -13.13 7.01 17.83
N THR A 215 -13.71 7.93 18.61
CA THR A 215 -14.34 9.14 18.08
C THR A 215 -13.32 10.01 17.32
N GLN A 216 -12.14 10.23 17.92
CA GLN A 216 -11.07 11.02 17.28
C GLN A 216 -10.62 10.42 15.95
N LEU A 217 -10.45 9.09 15.89
CA LEU A 217 -10.07 8.40 14.65
C LEU A 217 -11.19 8.46 13.61
N THR A 218 -12.43 8.20 14.01
CA THR A 218 -13.58 8.24 13.10
C THR A 218 -13.76 9.65 12.52
N GLU A 219 -13.71 10.70 13.34
CA GLU A 219 -13.76 12.09 12.88
C GLU A 219 -12.60 12.43 11.93
N ALA A 220 -11.39 11.95 12.22
CA ALA A 220 -10.25 12.15 11.34
C ALA A 220 -10.43 11.44 10.00
N PHE A 221 -11.09 10.30 9.96
CA PHE A 221 -11.37 9.55 8.73
C PHE A 221 -12.55 10.12 7.95
N GLU A 222 -13.56 10.69 8.64
CA GLU A 222 -14.61 11.46 7.98
C GLU A 222 -14.07 12.70 7.29
N ASN A 223 -13.05 13.33 7.85
CA ASN A 223 -12.39 14.53 7.34
C ASN A 223 -11.07 14.23 6.62
N SER A 224 -10.96 13.08 5.95
CA SER A 224 -9.72 12.65 5.29
C SER A 224 -9.59 13.10 3.84
N ASP A 225 -10.54 13.83 3.30
CA ASP A 225 -10.53 14.28 1.92
C ASP A 225 -9.24 15.00 1.56
N GLY A 226 -8.62 14.58 0.45
CA GLY A 226 -7.35 15.12 -0.03
C GLY A 226 -6.11 14.63 0.73
N ALA A 227 -6.23 13.76 1.74
CA ALA A 227 -5.09 13.26 2.51
C ALA A 227 -4.08 12.48 1.64
N LEU A 228 -4.58 11.73 0.66
CA LEU A 228 -3.77 11.01 -0.32
C LEU A 228 -2.89 11.96 -1.13
N ASP A 229 -3.50 12.99 -1.70
CA ASP A 229 -2.80 13.98 -2.53
C ASP A 229 -1.83 14.81 -1.71
N ALA A 230 -2.21 15.25 -0.53
CA ALA A 230 -1.35 16.01 0.36
C ALA A 230 -0.09 15.22 0.72
N MET A 231 -0.23 13.93 1.06
CA MET A 231 0.91 13.09 1.40
C MET A 231 1.77 12.76 0.17
N ALA A 232 1.15 12.43 -0.99
CA ALA A 232 1.88 12.19 -2.23
C ALA A 232 2.68 13.42 -2.65
N ASN A 233 2.10 14.62 -2.58
CA ASN A 233 2.79 15.86 -2.90
C ASN A 233 3.96 16.11 -1.93
N THR A 234 3.76 15.89 -0.63
CA THR A 234 4.82 16.01 0.37
C THR A 234 5.99 15.06 0.07
N MET A 235 5.70 13.81 -0.29
CA MET A 235 6.73 12.80 -0.60
C MET A 235 7.44 13.11 -1.92
N THR A 236 6.73 13.58 -2.94
CA THR A 236 7.32 13.93 -4.25
C THR A 236 8.08 15.26 -4.24
N ASP A 237 7.74 16.18 -3.34
CA ASP A 237 8.46 17.47 -3.17
C ASP A 237 9.78 17.32 -2.41
N THR A 238 10.16 16.10 -2.05
CA THR A 238 11.45 15.78 -1.46
C THR A 238 12.53 15.57 -2.53
N LEU A 239 13.81 15.67 -2.16
CA LEU A 239 14.90 15.36 -3.06
C LEU A 239 14.85 13.92 -3.64
N PRO A 240 14.56 12.88 -2.85
CA PRO A 240 14.31 11.55 -3.39
C PRO A 240 13.13 11.50 -4.37
N GLY A 241 12.04 12.22 -4.09
CA GLY A 241 10.89 12.33 -4.98
C GLY A 241 11.25 12.99 -6.31
N ALA A 242 11.96 14.10 -6.28
CA ALA A 242 12.46 14.77 -7.48
C ALA A 242 13.40 13.87 -8.32
N MET A 243 14.23 13.06 -7.65
CA MET A 243 15.09 12.08 -8.35
C MET A 243 14.29 10.93 -8.96
N ALA A 244 13.20 10.49 -8.32
CA ALA A 244 12.32 9.47 -8.87
C ALA A 244 11.57 9.98 -10.10
N ILE A 245 11.05 11.20 -10.07
CA ILE A 245 10.43 11.87 -11.23
C ILE A 245 11.42 11.97 -12.39
N PHE A 246 12.66 12.37 -12.11
CA PHE A 246 13.70 12.41 -13.12
C PHE A 246 14.00 11.03 -13.71
N GLY A 247 14.08 9.98 -12.88
CA GLY A 247 14.25 8.59 -13.30
C GLY A 247 13.13 8.13 -14.25
N SER A 248 11.88 8.40 -13.87
CA SER A 248 10.69 8.10 -14.69
C SER A 248 10.74 8.80 -16.06
N ALA A 249 11.12 10.09 -16.09
CA ALA A 249 11.26 10.84 -17.34
C ALA A 249 12.35 10.28 -18.25
N VAL A 250 13.45 9.76 -17.67
CA VAL A 250 14.51 9.09 -18.43
C VAL A 250 14.02 7.77 -19.03
N ASP A 251 13.21 7.00 -18.29
CA ASP A 251 12.66 5.73 -18.79
C ASP A 251 11.60 5.96 -19.87
N ASP A 252 10.77 6.99 -19.74
CA ASP A 252 9.87 7.47 -20.80
C ASP A 252 10.63 7.85 -22.09
N ALA A 253 11.75 8.56 -21.93
CA ALA A 253 12.59 8.91 -23.07
C ALA A 253 13.18 7.67 -23.77
N LYS A 254 13.56 6.64 -23.00
CA LYS A 254 14.01 5.34 -23.55
C LYS A 254 12.91 4.64 -24.34
N ILE A 255 11.67 4.62 -23.82
CA ILE A 255 10.52 3.99 -24.48
C ILE A 255 10.27 4.69 -25.82
N ARG A 256 10.16 6.02 -25.83
CA ARG A 256 9.97 6.80 -27.07
C ARG A 256 11.11 6.61 -28.08
N LEU A 257 12.34 6.47 -27.58
CA LEU A 257 13.48 6.15 -28.44
C LEU A 257 13.33 4.76 -29.06
N CYS A 258 12.92 3.77 -28.27
CA CYS A 258 12.64 2.41 -28.77
C CYS A 258 11.50 2.42 -29.80
N GLU A 259 10.43 3.18 -29.60
CA GLU A 259 9.33 3.29 -30.54
C GLU A 259 9.77 3.86 -31.91
N VAL A 260 10.65 4.86 -31.91
CA VAL A 260 11.23 5.44 -33.13
C VAL A 260 12.17 4.45 -33.84
N PHE A 261 12.93 3.65 -33.09
CA PHE A 261 13.89 2.71 -33.65
C PHE A 261 13.34 1.31 -33.90
N ALA A 262 12.21 0.91 -33.27
CA ALA A 262 11.61 -0.41 -33.46
C ALA A 262 11.24 -0.71 -34.92
N PRO A 263 10.64 0.20 -35.72
CA PRO A 263 10.40 -0.01 -37.13
C PRO A 263 11.71 -0.19 -37.91
N LEU A 264 12.73 0.65 -37.62
CA LEU A 264 14.04 0.57 -38.26
C LEU A 264 14.78 -0.73 -37.91
N ALA A 265 14.68 -1.19 -36.67
CA ALA A 265 15.24 -2.47 -36.25
C ALA A 265 14.51 -3.67 -36.91
N LYS A 266 13.21 -3.60 -37.08
CA LYS A 266 12.42 -4.63 -37.73
C LYS A 266 12.73 -4.72 -39.24
N ASP A 267 12.98 -3.61 -39.89
CA ASP A 267 13.38 -3.56 -41.29
C ASP A 267 14.86 -3.92 -41.46
N ALA A 268 15.72 -3.56 -40.52
CA ALA A 268 17.14 -3.94 -40.52
C ALA A 268 17.35 -5.43 -40.26
N ILE A 269 16.54 -6.07 -39.42
CA ILE A 269 16.53 -7.55 -39.22
C ILE A 269 16.14 -8.26 -40.52
N LYS A 270 15.32 -7.63 -41.34
CA LYS A 270 14.95 -8.17 -42.65
C LYS A 270 15.99 -7.92 -43.76
N GLY A 271 16.88 -6.95 -43.57
CA GLY A 271 17.87 -6.51 -44.58
C GLY A 271 19.34 -6.69 -44.28
N VAL A 272 19.66 -7.16 -43.20
CA VAL A 272 20.82 -7.67 -42.51
C VAL A 272 22.20 -7.13 -42.81
N ALA A 273 22.98 -6.63 -42.85
CA ALA A 273 24.46 -6.57 -42.60
C ALA A 273 25.12 -5.18 -42.74
N ASP A 274 24.57 -4.31 -43.56
CA ASP A 274 25.26 -3.08 -43.91
C ASP A 274 24.83 -1.82 -43.12
N VAL A 275 23.83 -1.94 -42.25
CA VAL A 275 23.22 -0.78 -41.55
C VAL A 275 23.67 -0.60 -40.11
N ILE A 276 24.28 -1.63 -39.52
CA ILE A 276 24.69 -1.64 -38.10
C ILE A 276 25.63 -0.46 -37.72
N PRO A 277 26.62 -0.05 -38.54
CA PRO A 277 27.50 1.06 -38.20
C PRO A 277 26.74 2.39 -38.09
N SER A 278 25.78 2.64 -38.99
CA SER A 278 25.06 3.93 -39.04
C SER A 278 24.02 4.06 -37.90
N ILE A 279 23.48 2.97 -37.40
CA ILE A 279 22.56 2.95 -36.24
C ILE A 279 23.35 3.16 -34.94
N THR A 280 24.52 2.54 -34.85
CA THR A 280 25.40 2.72 -33.69
C THR A 280 25.87 4.16 -33.56
N ASP A 281 26.25 4.80 -34.68
CA ASP A 281 26.71 6.20 -34.71
C ASP A 281 25.59 7.18 -34.37
N ARG A 282 24.35 6.94 -34.83
CA ARG A 282 23.18 7.75 -34.47
C ARG A 282 22.77 7.58 -33.03
N ALA A 283 22.75 6.35 -32.50
CA ALA A 283 22.46 6.08 -31.09
C ALA A 283 23.51 6.70 -30.17
N VAL A 284 24.78 6.63 -30.55
CA VAL A 284 25.88 7.30 -29.82
C VAL A 284 25.73 8.84 -29.90
N GLY A 285 25.31 9.38 -31.05
CA GLY A 285 25.04 10.81 -31.20
C GLY A 285 23.89 11.31 -30.32
N VAL A 286 22.78 10.55 -30.25
CA VAL A 286 21.64 10.88 -29.37
C VAL A 286 22.02 10.72 -27.90
N ALA A 287 22.72 9.66 -27.52
CA ALA A 287 23.22 9.48 -26.17
C ALA A 287 24.20 10.58 -25.77
N GLN A 288 25.04 11.03 -26.68
CA GLN A 288 25.99 12.12 -26.46
C GLN A 288 25.25 13.47 -26.32
N SER A 289 24.25 13.73 -27.15
CA SER A 289 23.44 14.96 -27.10
C SER A 289 22.64 15.01 -25.78
N PHE A 290 22.04 13.88 -25.37
CA PHE A 290 21.37 13.72 -24.10
C PHE A 290 22.33 13.96 -22.92
N TYR A 291 23.50 13.34 -22.94
CA TYR A 291 24.53 13.51 -21.92
C TYR A 291 24.97 14.97 -21.81
N ASN A 292 25.22 15.63 -22.93
CA ASN A 292 25.66 17.03 -22.98
C ASN A 292 24.58 18.04 -22.53
N THR A 293 23.30 17.64 -22.58
CA THR A 293 22.17 18.49 -22.14
C THR A 293 21.83 18.26 -20.68
N VAL A 294 21.76 17.00 -20.24
CA VAL A 294 21.25 16.61 -18.93
C VAL A 294 22.31 16.75 -17.85
N VAL A 295 23.57 16.41 -18.14
CA VAL A 295 24.64 16.49 -17.13
C VAL A 295 24.91 17.93 -16.68
N PRO A 296 25.01 18.92 -17.57
CA PRO A 296 25.16 20.32 -17.16
C PRO A 296 23.93 20.87 -16.41
N ALA A 297 22.71 20.42 -16.79
CA ALA A 297 21.49 20.80 -16.08
C ALA A 297 21.47 20.24 -14.67
N ALA A 298 21.85 18.98 -14.50
CA ALA A 298 21.96 18.34 -13.18
C ALA A 298 23.09 18.96 -12.32
N GLU A 299 24.23 19.31 -12.93
CA GLU A 299 25.31 20.01 -12.25
C GLU A 299 24.92 21.44 -11.83
N ASN A 300 24.15 22.14 -12.63
CA ASN A 300 23.64 23.47 -12.30
C ASN A 300 22.57 23.39 -11.19
N PHE A 301 21.75 22.35 -11.17
CA PHE A 301 20.81 22.10 -10.10
C PHE A 301 21.53 21.75 -8.79
N ALA A 302 22.57 20.92 -8.86
CA ALA A 302 23.40 20.57 -7.72
C ALA A 302 24.17 21.76 -7.14
N LYS A 303 24.56 22.73 -7.95
CA LYS A 303 25.24 23.97 -7.51
C LYS A 303 24.29 24.96 -6.81
N LYS A 304 22.99 24.90 -7.08
CA LYS A 304 21.97 25.76 -6.43
C LYS A 304 21.44 25.23 -5.11
N GLY A 305 21.68 23.97 -4.77
CA GLY A 305 21.26 23.33 -3.52
C GLY A 305 22.39 23.28 -2.49
N ASN A 306 22.08 23.66 -1.24
CA ASN A 306 23.04 23.81 -0.13
C ASN A 306 23.90 22.54 0.12
N GLY A 307 25.19 22.77 0.23
CA GLY A 307 26.34 22.07 0.87
C GLY A 307 26.34 20.55 1.17
N ALA A 308 25.21 19.90 1.41
CA ALA A 308 25.15 18.46 1.72
C ALA A 308 25.25 17.56 0.47
N PHE A 309 25.06 18.12 -0.71
CA PHE A 309 25.04 17.42 -2.00
C PHE A 309 26.43 17.19 -2.60
N THR A 310 27.43 17.90 -2.14
CA THR A 310 28.78 17.95 -2.74
C THR A 310 29.54 16.62 -2.68
N ARG A 311 29.27 15.76 -1.67
CA ARG A 311 29.94 14.44 -1.57
C ARG A 311 29.37 13.37 -2.50
N ARG A 312 28.07 13.44 -2.83
CA ARG A 312 27.43 12.48 -3.75
C ARG A 312 27.57 12.86 -5.22
N SER A 313 27.60 14.16 -5.53
CA SER A 313 27.85 14.65 -6.91
C SER A 313 29.27 14.33 -7.37
N GLN A 314 30.26 14.28 -6.46
CA GLN A 314 31.62 13.84 -6.79
C GLN A 314 31.69 12.35 -7.16
N LEU A 315 30.77 11.51 -6.67
CA LEU A 315 30.66 10.11 -7.10
C LEU A 315 30.07 10.00 -8.51
N LEU A 316 29.07 10.79 -8.85
CA LEU A 316 28.47 10.81 -10.20
C LEU A 316 29.44 11.36 -11.26
N THR A 317 30.21 12.38 -10.93
CA THR A 317 31.26 12.91 -11.84
C THR A 317 32.45 11.97 -11.98
N LYS A 318 32.78 11.16 -10.97
CA LYS A 318 33.78 10.09 -11.09
C LYS A 318 33.31 8.94 -12.00
N PHE A 319 32.05 8.60 -11.99
CA PHE A 319 31.46 7.60 -12.91
C PHE A 319 31.42 8.12 -14.36
N ALA A 320 31.09 9.39 -14.54
CA ALA A 320 31.02 10.02 -15.87
C ALA A 320 32.37 10.21 -16.55
N ARG A 321 33.47 10.25 -15.81
CA ARG A 321 34.84 10.45 -16.34
C ARG A 321 35.59 9.17 -16.72
N LYS A 322 35.00 7.95 -16.57
CA LYS A 322 35.62 6.70 -17.00
C LYS A 322 35.46 6.49 -18.51
N PRO A 323 36.55 6.05 -19.23
CA PRO A 323 36.52 5.92 -20.68
C PRO A 323 35.54 4.82 -21.15
N ARG A 324 34.98 5.05 -22.32
CA ARG A 324 33.86 4.45 -23.07
C ARG A 324 33.75 2.91 -23.08
N THR A 325 34.76 2.15 -22.73
CA THR A 325 34.77 0.68 -22.85
C THR A 325 34.10 -0.09 -21.71
N HIS A 326 33.90 0.54 -20.53
CA HIS A 326 33.35 -0.17 -19.35
C HIS A 326 31.82 -0.09 -19.22
N LEU A 327 31.16 0.91 -19.82
CA LEU A 327 29.70 1.06 -19.70
C LEU A 327 28.94 -0.01 -20.51
N PHE A 328 29.48 -0.43 -21.65
CA PHE A 328 28.87 -1.46 -22.51
C PHE A 328 28.91 -2.86 -21.86
N PHE A 329 29.96 -3.15 -21.08
CA PHE A 329 30.09 -4.41 -20.36
C PHE A 329 29.24 -4.49 -19.09
N TYR A 330 28.89 -3.37 -18.48
CA TYR A 330 28.10 -3.35 -17.25
C TYR A 330 26.61 -3.61 -17.53
N VAL A 331 26.07 -3.02 -18.58
CA VAL A 331 24.68 -3.24 -19.03
C VAL A 331 24.44 -4.68 -19.49
N ILE A 332 25.43 -5.34 -20.12
CA ILE A 332 25.33 -6.74 -20.55
C ILE A 332 25.49 -7.71 -19.38
N ARG A 333 26.14 -7.31 -18.28
CA ARG A 333 26.39 -8.18 -17.13
C ARG A 333 25.18 -8.27 -16.19
N GLU A 334 24.34 -7.22 -16.07
CA GLU A 334 23.11 -7.26 -15.26
C GLU A 334 21.95 -7.95 -15.97
N SER A 335 21.93 -8.01 -17.30
CA SER A 335 20.91 -8.72 -18.07
C SER A 335 21.04 -10.24 -18.12
N ARG A 336 22.04 -10.83 -17.42
CA ARG A 336 22.15 -12.31 -17.31
C ARG A 336 21.35 -12.80 -16.11
N PRO A 337 20.38 -13.70 -16.28
CA PRO A 337 19.63 -14.27 -15.16
C PRO A 337 20.58 -14.99 -14.21
N SER A 338 20.41 -14.75 -12.92
CA SER A 338 21.25 -15.30 -11.85
C SER A 338 21.33 -16.83 -11.93
N ARG A 339 22.50 -17.41 -11.61
CA ARG A 339 22.79 -18.85 -11.65
C ARG A 339 21.84 -19.74 -10.84
N ILE A 340 20.95 -19.15 -10.04
CA ILE A 340 19.99 -19.88 -9.20
C ILE A 340 18.83 -20.46 -10.03
N SER A 341 18.47 -19.84 -11.15
CA SER A 341 17.36 -20.32 -12.01
C SER A 341 17.72 -21.60 -12.79
N ARG A 342 19.01 -21.85 -13.08
CA ARG A 342 19.42 -23.03 -13.85
C ARG A 342 19.47 -24.35 -13.05
N ARG A 343 19.51 -24.28 -11.71
CA ARG A 343 19.50 -25.51 -10.87
C ARG A 343 18.09 -26.06 -10.62
N LYS A 344 17.04 -25.22 -10.70
CA LYS A 344 15.64 -25.66 -10.52
C LYS A 344 15.09 -26.36 -11.77
N LEU A 345 15.50 -25.95 -12.97
CA LEU A 345 15.03 -26.56 -14.22
C LEU A 345 15.61 -27.95 -14.52
N LYS A 346 16.79 -28.27 -13.97
CA LYS A 346 17.36 -29.64 -14.13
C LYS A 346 16.78 -30.69 -13.18
N LYS A 347 16.14 -30.28 -12.08
CA LYS A 347 15.49 -31.21 -11.13
C LYS A 347 14.07 -31.62 -11.51
N THR A 348 13.41 -30.86 -12.35
CA THR A 348 12.04 -31.17 -12.84
C THR A 348 12.05 -32.11 -14.05
N SER A 349 13.12 -32.13 -14.85
CA SER A 349 13.24 -33.00 -16.02
C SER A 349 13.59 -34.45 -15.69
N GLN A 350 14.07 -34.77 -14.46
CA GLN A 350 14.42 -36.15 -14.06
C GLN A 350 13.34 -36.87 -13.24
N ARG A 351 12.17 -36.29 -13.04
CA ARG A 351 11.04 -36.93 -12.34
C ARG A 351 9.89 -37.38 -13.25
N SER A 352 10.04 -37.23 -14.56
CA SER A 352 9.01 -37.63 -15.56
C SER A 352 9.36 -38.92 -16.33
N THR A 353 10.36 -39.65 -15.88
CA THR A 353 10.68 -40.97 -16.47
C THR A 353 11.07 -41.93 -15.34
N LYS A 354 10.06 -42.36 -14.59
CA LYS A 354 9.97 -43.66 -13.90
C LYS A 354 8.53 -43.93 -13.53
#